data_bdaffab41d4cba9957ea35dae3b93ca9
#
_entry.id   bdaffab41d4cba9957ea35dae3b93ca9
#
_cell.length_a   1.000
_cell.length_b   1.000
_cell.length_c   1.000
_cell.angle_alpha   90.00
_cell.angle_beta   90.00
_cell.angle_gamma   90.00
#
_symmetry.space_group_name_H-M   'P 1'
#
loop_
_entity.id
_entity.type
_entity.pdbx_description
1 polymer ?
#
loop_
_entity_poly.entity_id
_entity_poly.type
_entity_poly.pdbx_seq_one_letter_code
_entity_poly.pdbx_strand_id
1 'polypeptide(L)'
;LHYVGGHTHGLQIARVWTRRGWMVLAVDASHYYMNFEDIRPYKTVHHVGDMLEGYRLMAGLADSPKHIIPGHDPLVMERYPAASKEMDGIVVRLDADPLY
;
A
#
# COMPACT_ATOMS: atom_id res chain seq x y z
N LEU A 1 12.51 -2.82 5.15
CA LEU A 1 12.40 -2.08 3.89
C LEU A 1 12.78 -2.95 2.71
N HIS A 2 12.08 -2.78 1.61
CA HIS A 2 12.35 -3.51 0.37
C HIS A 2 12.46 -2.55 -0.81
N TYR A 3 13.42 -2.79 -1.67
CA TYR A 3 13.56 -2.04 -2.92
C TYR A 3 12.47 -2.46 -3.91
N VAL A 4 11.84 -1.47 -4.51
CA VAL A 4 10.88 -1.67 -5.61
C VAL A 4 11.11 -0.60 -6.66
N GLY A 5 11.56 -1.00 -7.84
CA GLY A 5 11.71 -0.07 -8.96
C GLY A 5 10.37 0.35 -9.54
N GLY A 6 10.42 1.12 -10.61
CA GLY A 6 9.27 1.50 -11.41
C GLY A 6 8.91 2.96 -11.30
N HIS A 7 8.44 3.43 -10.14
CA HIS A 7 8.15 4.85 -9.92
C HIS A 7 9.43 5.69 -10.02
N THR A 8 10.45 5.30 -9.27
CA THR A 8 11.82 5.85 -9.32
C THR A 8 12.82 4.73 -9.12
N HIS A 9 14.11 4.99 -9.39
CA HIS A 9 15.17 4.00 -9.20
C HIS A 9 15.34 3.55 -7.75
N GLY A 10 15.20 4.45 -6.79
CA GLY A 10 15.48 4.19 -5.39
C GLY A 10 14.26 3.98 -4.51
N LEU A 11 13.09 3.76 -5.09
CA LEU A 11 11.85 3.60 -4.33
C LEU A 11 11.95 2.40 -3.40
N GLN A 12 11.52 2.59 -2.16
CA GLN A 12 11.43 1.54 -1.15
C GLN A 12 10.01 1.46 -0.61
N ILE A 13 9.61 0.26 -0.23
CA ILE A 13 8.37 -0.01 0.48
C ILE A 13 8.69 -0.53 1.87
N ALA A 14 7.74 -0.43 2.79
CA ALA A 14 7.89 -0.95 4.14
C ALA A 14 7.01 -2.19 4.34
N ARG A 15 7.60 -3.25 4.90
CA ARG A 15 6.88 -4.42 5.38
C ARG A 15 6.85 -4.37 6.90
N VAL A 16 5.66 -4.40 7.50
CA VAL A 16 5.47 -4.21 8.94
C VAL A 16 4.67 -5.37 9.50
N TRP A 17 5.18 -5.97 10.58
CA TRP A 17 4.42 -6.98 11.31
C TRP A 17 3.40 -6.31 12.21
N THR A 18 2.16 -6.75 12.12
CA THR A 18 1.05 -6.28 12.95
C THR A 18 0.28 -7.48 13.52
N ARG A 19 -0.67 -7.24 14.41
CA ARG A 19 -1.56 -8.30 14.89
C ARG A 19 -2.39 -8.93 13.78
N ARG A 20 -2.54 -8.27 12.62
CA ARG A 20 -3.18 -8.82 11.43
C ARG A 20 -2.23 -9.65 10.57
N GLY A 21 -0.95 -9.72 10.92
CA GLY A 21 0.11 -10.31 10.13
C GLY A 21 0.95 -9.26 9.40
N TRP A 22 1.62 -9.67 8.32
CA TRP A 22 2.47 -8.78 7.55
C TRP A 22 1.66 -7.83 6.69
N MET A 23 1.87 -6.54 6.92
CA MET A 23 1.32 -5.44 6.15
C MET A 23 2.40 -4.85 5.27
N VAL A 24 2.03 -4.40 4.08
CA VAL A 24 2.93 -3.71 3.15
C VAL A 24 2.44 -2.28 2.94
N LEU A 25 3.29 -1.31 3.25
CA LEU A 25 3.05 0.10 2.98
C LEU A 25 3.69 0.41 1.64
N ALA A 26 2.86 0.56 0.61
CA ALA A 26 3.31 0.61 -0.78
C ALA A 26 3.91 1.95 -1.17
N VAL A 27 3.60 3.03 -0.45
CA VAL A 27 3.98 4.40 -0.81
C VAL A 27 3.74 4.65 -2.30
N ASP A 28 4.73 5.08 -3.06
CA ASP A 28 4.57 5.38 -4.49
C ASP A 28 4.72 4.15 -5.41
N ALA A 29 4.96 2.97 -4.85
CA ALA A 29 4.87 1.74 -5.64
C ALA A 29 3.44 1.46 -6.11
N SER A 30 2.44 1.94 -5.35
CA SER A 30 1.04 1.99 -5.78
C SER A 30 0.35 3.20 -5.16
N HIS A 31 -0.20 4.09 -5.98
CA HIS A 31 -0.92 5.25 -5.48
C HIS A 31 -2.31 4.89 -4.98
N TYR A 32 -3.02 4.04 -5.72
CA TYR A 32 -4.41 3.66 -5.44
C TYR A 32 -4.55 2.14 -5.37
N TYR A 33 -5.59 1.67 -4.70
CA TYR A 33 -5.92 0.25 -4.66
C TYR A 33 -6.04 -0.34 -6.07
N MET A 34 -6.70 0.35 -6.99
CA MET A 34 -6.90 -0.13 -8.36
C MET A 34 -5.59 -0.38 -9.11
N ASN A 35 -4.50 0.29 -8.75
CA ASN A 35 -3.23 0.11 -9.46
C ASN A 35 -2.76 -1.34 -9.34
N PHE A 36 -2.65 -1.87 -8.13
CA PHE A 36 -2.17 -3.24 -7.93
C PHE A 36 -3.29 -4.29 -7.99
N GLU A 37 -4.53 -3.95 -7.59
CA GLU A 37 -5.65 -4.89 -7.64
C GLU A 37 -6.08 -5.21 -9.09
N ASP A 38 -6.15 -4.19 -9.94
CA ASP A 38 -6.57 -4.32 -11.33
C ASP A 38 -5.39 -4.35 -12.31
N ILE A 39 -4.16 -4.28 -11.80
CA ILE A 39 -2.92 -4.18 -12.58
C ILE A 39 -3.01 -3.02 -13.59
N ARG A 40 -3.33 -1.85 -13.05
CA ARG A 40 -3.44 -0.59 -13.80
C ARG A 40 -2.43 0.43 -13.30
N PRO A 41 -1.17 0.39 -13.76
CA PRO A 41 -0.16 1.35 -13.33
C PRO A 41 -0.55 2.76 -13.74
N TYR A 42 -0.22 3.73 -12.87
CA TYR A 42 -0.41 5.14 -13.20
C TYR A 42 0.69 5.61 -14.18
N LYS A 43 0.46 6.77 -14.81
CA LYS A 43 1.31 7.22 -15.93
C LYS A 43 2.67 7.78 -15.54
N THR A 44 2.78 8.40 -14.37
CA THR A 44 4.01 9.05 -13.91
C THR A 44 4.94 8.02 -13.28
N VAL A 45 5.59 7.23 -14.11
CA VAL A 45 6.50 6.17 -13.67
C VAL A 45 7.79 6.19 -14.51
N HIS A 46 8.89 5.79 -13.88
CA HIS A 46 10.17 5.66 -14.55
C HIS A 46 10.23 4.41 -15.44
N HIS A 47 9.70 3.29 -14.97
CA HIS A 47 9.72 2.02 -15.68
C HIS A 47 8.50 1.15 -15.34
N VAL A 48 7.61 0.97 -16.33
CA VAL A 48 6.35 0.23 -16.12
C VAL A 48 6.59 -1.25 -15.78
N GLY A 49 7.55 -1.89 -16.44
CA GLY A 49 7.88 -3.29 -16.19
C GLY A 49 8.30 -3.53 -14.73
N ASP A 50 9.15 -2.67 -14.19
CA ASP A 50 9.58 -2.75 -12.80
C ASP A 50 8.43 -2.47 -11.83
N MET A 51 7.52 -1.58 -12.20
CA MET A 51 6.31 -1.32 -11.41
C MET A 51 5.43 -2.55 -11.33
N LEU A 52 5.21 -3.24 -12.44
CA LEU A 52 4.42 -4.49 -12.47
C LEU A 52 5.08 -5.60 -11.63
N GLU A 53 6.40 -5.73 -11.71
CA GLU A 53 7.15 -6.65 -10.83
C GLU A 53 7.02 -6.25 -9.36
N GLY A 54 6.97 -4.95 -9.07
CA GLY A 54 6.72 -4.42 -7.73
C GLY A 54 5.39 -4.91 -7.16
N TYR A 55 4.34 -4.96 -7.98
CA TYR A 55 3.04 -5.49 -7.54
C TYR A 55 3.13 -6.96 -7.12
N ARG A 56 3.89 -7.77 -7.87
CA ARG A 56 4.14 -9.17 -7.49
C ARG A 56 4.92 -9.28 -6.19
N LEU A 57 5.95 -8.47 -6.03
CA LEU A 57 6.76 -8.45 -4.81
C LEU A 57 5.89 -8.11 -3.61
N MET A 58 5.08 -7.06 -3.69
CA MET A 58 4.18 -6.66 -2.61
C MET A 58 3.18 -7.77 -2.26
N ALA A 59 2.61 -8.43 -3.28
CA ALA A 59 1.69 -9.54 -3.06
C ALA A 59 2.34 -10.71 -2.33
N GLY A 60 3.63 -10.97 -2.59
CA GLY A 60 4.40 -12.01 -1.89
C GLY A 60 4.83 -11.63 -0.48
N LEU A 61 4.96 -10.34 -0.19
CA LEU A 61 5.39 -9.84 1.13
C LEU A 61 4.25 -9.66 2.11
N ALA A 62 3.05 -9.40 1.61
CA ALA A 62 1.85 -9.23 2.43
C ALA A 62 1.18 -10.58 2.68
N ASP A 63 0.60 -10.79 3.86
CA ASP A 63 -0.11 -12.02 4.18
C ASP A 63 -1.46 -12.13 3.46
N SER A 64 -1.96 -11.03 2.92
CA SER A 64 -3.22 -10.98 2.15
C SER A 64 -3.16 -9.80 1.18
N PRO A 65 -3.84 -9.85 0.03
CA PRO A 65 -3.98 -8.68 -0.84
C PRO A 65 -4.57 -7.46 -0.11
N LYS A 66 -5.41 -7.68 0.89
CA LYS A 66 -5.99 -6.62 1.72
C LYS A 66 -4.99 -5.99 2.70
N HIS A 67 -3.80 -6.55 2.82
CA HIS A 67 -2.72 -6.02 3.66
C HIS A 67 -1.76 -5.11 2.90
N ILE A 68 -2.05 -4.80 1.65
CA ILE A 68 -1.28 -3.83 0.86
C ILE A 68 -1.98 -2.48 0.93
N ILE A 69 -1.26 -1.48 1.42
CA ILE A 69 -1.80 -0.13 1.64
C ILE A 69 -1.17 0.82 0.61
N PRO A 70 -1.97 1.38 -0.32
CA PRO A 70 -1.47 2.35 -1.30
C PRO A 70 -1.12 3.69 -0.65
N GLY A 71 -0.24 4.46 -1.32
CA GLY A 71 0.29 5.68 -0.74
C GLY A 71 -0.61 6.91 -0.84
N HIS A 72 -1.52 6.96 -1.82
CA HIS A 72 -2.27 8.16 -2.14
C HIS A 72 -3.80 7.98 -2.20
N ASP A 73 -4.32 6.81 -1.88
CA ASP A 73 -5.75 6.54 -2.01
C ASP A 73 -6.52 7.02 -0.78
N PRO A 74 -7.44 7.99 -0.93
CA PRO A 74 -8.28 8.43 0.19
C PRO A 74 -9.16 7.33 0.77
N LEU A 75 -9.40 6.23 0.04
CA LEU A 75 -10.12 5.06 0.56
C LEU A 75 -9.46 4.44 1.78
N VAL A 76 -8.15 4.62 1.96
CA VAL A 76 -7.45 4.15 3.18
C VAL A 76 -8.10 4.78 4.42
N MET A 77 -8.37 6.09 4.35
CA MET A 77 -9.00 6.81 5.47
C MET A 77 -10.44 6.37 5.73
N GLU A 78 -11.13 5.92 4.70
CA GLU A 78 -12.52 5.44 4.83
C GLU A 78 -12.58 3.99 5.31
N ARG A 79 -11.64 3.15 4.86
CA ARG A 79 -11.64 1.71 5.14
C ARG A 79 -11.18 1.37 6.54
N TYR A 80 -10.35 2.21 7.16
CA TYR A 80 -9.76 1.91 8.46
C TYR A 80 -10.29 2.81 9.56
N PRO A 81 -10.42 2.28 10.78
CA PRO A 81 -10.92 3.08 11.90
C PRO A 81 -9.93 4.16 12.30
N ALA A 82 -10.43 5.27 12.82
CA ALA A 82 -9.60 6.34 13.37
C ALA A 82 -8.74 5.83 14.53
N ALA A 83 -7.55 6.40 14.68
CA ALA A 83 -6.65 6.06 15.79
C ALA A 83 -7.24 6.44 17.14
N SER A 84 -7.95 7.56 17.20
CA SER A 84 -8.74 8.00 18.33
C SER A 84 -9.85 8.93 17.84
N LYS A 85 -10.77 9.30 18.75
CA LYS A 85 -11.84 10.23 18.41
C LYS A 85 -11.32 11.59 17.95
N GLU A 86 -10.26 12.09 18.59
CA GLU A 86 -9.64 13.37 18.22
C GLU A 86 -8.87 13.30 16.90
N MET A 87 -8.49 12.11 16.46
CA MET A 87 -7.74 11.88 15.23
C MET A 87 -8.63 11.48 14.03
N ASP A 88 -9.95 11.54 14.21
CA ASP A 88 -10.88 11.20 13.13
C ASP A 88 -10.66 12.12 11.92
N GLY A 89 -10.51 11.50 10.75
CA GLY A 89 -10.17 12.21 9.51
C GLY A 89 -8.69 12.59 9.36
N ILE A 90 -7.85 12.28 10.36
CA ILE A 90 -6.42 12.64 10.35
C ILE A 90 -5.53 11.39 10.34
N VAL A 91 -5.78 10.44 11.25
CA VAL A 91 -4.96 9.24 11.42
C VAL A 91 -5.86 8.02 11.56
N VAL A 92 -5.53 6.96 10.83
CA VAL A 92 -6.22 5.67 10.92
C VAL A 92 -5.29 4.57 11.41
N ARG A 93 -5.87 3.49 11.93
CA ARG A 93 -5.16 2.32 12.44
C ARG A 93 -5.15 1.23 11.39
N LEU A 94 -3.98 0.96 10.82
CA LEU A 94 -3.81 -0.12 9.83
C LEU A 94 -3.66 -1.50 10.48
N ASP A 95 -3.36 -1.56 11.78
CA ASP A 95 -3.30 -2.79 12.57
C ASP A 95 -4.68 -3.31 12.98
N ALA A 96 -5.72 -2.52 12.80
CA ALA A 96 -7.11 -2.92 13.01
C ALA A 96 -7.71 -3.47 11.72
N ASP A 97 -8.75 -4.30 11.83
CA ASP A 97 -9.46 -4.77 10.67
C ASP A 97 -10.14 -3.61 9.93
N PRO A 98 -10.12 -3.62 8.59
CA PRO A 98 -10.83 -2.59 7.83
C PRO A 98 -12.34 -2.73 8.02
N LEU A 99 -13.03 -1.61 7.86
CA LEU A 99 -14.49 -1.57 7.96
C LEU A 99 -15.17 -2.28 6.78
N TYR A 100 -14.45 -2.31 5.64
CA TYR A 100 -14.90 -3.05 4.45
C TYR A 100 -13.77 -3.38 3.48
#